data_99a424a9640d2296541420045a58db7f
#
_entry.id   99a424a9640d2296541420045a58db7f
#
_cell.length_a   1.000
_cell.length_b   1.000
_cell.length_c   1.000
_cell.angle_alpha   90.00
_cell.angle_beta   90.00
_cell.angle_gamma   90.00
#
_symmetry.space_group_name_H-M   'P 1'
#
loop_
_entity.id
_entity.type
_entity.pdbx_description
1 polymer ?
#
loop_
_entity_poly.entity_id
_entity_poly.type
_entity_poly.pdbx_seq_one_letter_code
_entity_poly.pdbx_strand_id
1 'polypeptide(L)'
;MKRKIGIAGLLILLTTVSLQAREFVDYVNPLMGTESTFEFSHGNTYPAVAVPWGVNFWTPQTGENRSGWIYAYTDEEIRGFRQTHQPSPWINDYGTFSVMPVSGDLKVSYKDRAARFSHKNEIARPDYYKVQFDNGTVTELSASRTGAVLDIAFTPGKGQYFIVDAYHGGCRLAIDKQKRRVTGYTKNNCGGVPSNFANYFVLEFSHPIKDQGIQINDDLFPGKFVGEHDRVCAYLQFDVPEGEKLTVRVASSFIGEEQAWLNFDREVRNKTVADLKIESAKLWNSMMGRIVAEGGNEEQIELFILACIG
;
A
#
# COMPACT_ATOMS: atom_id res chain seq x y z
N MET A 1 74.20 29.88 -8.48
CA MET A 1 73.15 28.92 -8.92
C MET A 1 72.37 28.42 -7.68
N LYS A 2 71.12 28.88 -7.43
CA LYS A 2 70.26 28.42 -6.32
C LYS A 2 69.21 27.50 -6.94
N ARG A 3 69.22 26.20 -6.60
CA ARG A 3 68.18 25.22 -6.95
C ARG A 3 67.00 25.43 -6.04
N LYS A 4 65.83 25.70 -6.63
CA LYS A 4 64.53 25.66 -5.95
C LYS A 4 64.01 24.23 -6.00
N ILE A 5 63.85 23.62 -4.81
CA ILE A 5 63.17 22.33 -4.68
C ILE A 5 61.66 22.64 -4.51
N GLY A 6 60.86 22.28 -5.53
CA GLY A 6 59.43 22.35 -5.45
C GLY A 6 58.87 21.14 -4.73
N ILE A 7 58.19 21.35 -3.61
CA ILE A 7 57.46 20.33 -2.91
C ILE A 7 56.08 20.22 -3.59
N ALA A 8 55.84 19.14 -4.32
CA ALA A 8 54.53 18.78 -4.83
C ALA A 8 53.73 18.11 -3.70
N GLY A 9 52.80 18.86 -3.10
CA GLY A 9 51.88 18.31 -2.13
C GLY A 9 50.84 17.40 -2.78
N LEU A 10 50.93 16.09 -2.50
CA LEU A 10 49.94 15.09 -2.90
C LEU A 10 48.71 15.22 -2.00
N LEU A 11 47.65 15.84 -2.49
CA LEU A 11 46.34 15.91 -1.81
C LEU A 11 45.66 14.55 -1.96
N ILE A 12 45.70 13.68 -0.93
CA ILE A 12 44.94 12.44 -0.89
C ILE A 12 43.51 12.81 -0.46
N LEU A 13 42.61 12.80 -1.43
CA LEU A 13 41.14 12.89 -1.16
C LEU A 13 40.69 11.57 -0.55
N LEU A 14 40.61 11.49 0.76
CA LEU A 14 39.96 10.40 1.48
C LEU A 14 38.45 10.54 1.28
N THR A 15 37.92 9.86 0.27
CA THR A 15 36.46 9.61 0.19
C THR A 15 36.09 8.65 1.32
N THR A 16 35.58 9.16 2.40
CA THR A 16 34.93 8.33 3.43
C THR A 16 33.66 7.78 2.84
N VAL A 17 33.69 6.53 2.35
CA VAL A 17 32.49 5.75 2.12
C VAL A 17 31.92 5.48 3.51
N SER A 18 30.90 6.25 3.91
CA SER A 18 30.08 5.91 5.06
C SER A 18 29.39 4.58 4.75
N LEU A 19 29.92 3.47 5.27
CA LEU A 19 29.12 2.27 5.41
C LEU A 19 28.04 2.60 6.43
N GLN A 20 26.85 2.93 5.93
CA GLN A 20 25.68 3.07 6.78
C GLN A 20 25.35 1.67 7.29
N ALA A 21 25.41 1.48 8.62
CA ALA A 21 25.04 0.21 9.24
C ALA A 21 23.59 -0.10 8.83
N ARG A 22 23.33 -1.34 8.42
CA ARG A 22 21.99 -1.81 8.04
C ARG A 22 21.06 -1.70 9.26
N GLU A 23 19.92 -1.07 9.10
CA GLU A 23 18.92 -0.94 10.18
C GLU A 23 18.13 -2.25 10.32
N PHE A 24 17.54 -2.51 11.51
CA PHE A 24 16.78 -3.75 11.75
C PHE A 24 15.67 -3.97 10.73
N VAL A 25 14.95 -2.93 10.34
CA VAL A 25 13.89 -2.99 9.33
C VAL A 25 14.37 -3.45 7.96
N ASP A 26 15.66 -3.29 7.65
CA ASP A 26 16.26 -3.72 6.38
C ASP A 26 16.49 -5.24 6.29
N TYR A 27 16.43 -5.93 7.43
CA TYR A 27 16.55 -7.39 7.49
C TYR A 27 15.19 -8.09 7.31
N VAL A 28 14.07 -7.35 7.34
CA VAL A 28 12.74 -7.94 7.21
C VAL A 28 12.37 -8.13 5.74
N ASN A 29 12.14 -9.37 5.35
CA ASN A 29 11.61 -9.71 4.03
C ASN A 29 10.14 -10.16 4.15
N PRO A 30 9.15 -9.27 3.90
CA PRO A 30 7.74 -9.63 4.01
C PRO A 30 7.25 -10.61 2.95
N LEU A 31 8.05 -10.90 1.92
CA LEU A 31 7.74 -11.90 0.90
C LEU A 31 8.05 -13.34 1.39
N MET A 32 8.76 -13.47 2.50
CA MET A 32 9.11 -14.79 3.05
C MET A 32 7.83 -15.59 3.37
N GLY A 33 7.77 -16.83 2.88
CA GLY A 33 6.62 -17.71 3.05
C GLY A 33 5.52 -17.55 2.00
N THR A 34 5.54 -16.51 1.16
CA THR A 34 4.49 -16.27 0.14
C THR A 34 4.64 -17.15 -1.11
N GLU A 35 5.82 -17.72 -1.35
CA GLU A 35 6.05 -18.73 -2.39
C GLU A 35 5.66 -20.10 -1.85
N SER A 36 4.40 -20.48 -2.01
CA SER A 36 3.84 -21.71 -1.47
C SER A 36 2.68 -22.19 -2.36
N THR A 37 2.04 -23.29 -1.99
CA THR A 37 0.94 -23.89 -2.73
C THR A 37 -0.36 -23.82 -1.94
N PHE A 38 -1.48 -24.09 -2.60
CA PHE A 38 -2.79 -24.13 -1.97
C PHE A 38 -2.86 -25.15 -0.81
N GLU A 39 -2.18 -26.31 -0.93
CA GLU A 39 -2.11 -27.34 0.09
C GLU A 39 -1.47 -26.85 1.40
N PHE A 40 -0.58 -25.88 1.30
CA PHE A 40 0.08 -25.23 2.42
C PHE A 40 -0.49 -23.82 2.70
N SER A 41 -1.73 -23.56 2.26
CA SER A 41 -2.44 -22.29 2.49
C SER A 41 -1.65 -21.08 1.98
N HIS A 42 -0.93 -21.22 0.85
CA HIS A 42 -0.04 -20.20 0.32
C HIS A 42 0.87 -19.56 1.39
N GLY A 43 1.39 -20.40 2.32
CA GLY A 43 2.21 -19.94 3.45
C GLY A 43 1.44 -19.19 4.53
N ASN A 44 0.13 -18.96 4.35
CA ASN A 44 -0.72 -18.19 5.26
C ASN A 44 -0.15 -16.80 5.62
N THR A 45 0.49 -16.15 4.66
CA THR A 45 1.15 -14.85 4.82
C THR A 45 0.98 -13.97 3.58
N TYR A 46 1.33 -12.71 3.70
CA TYR A 46 1.33 -11.72 2.60
C TYR A 46 2.32 -10.59 2.90
N PRO A 47 2.81 -9.83 1.90
CA PRO A 47 3.76 -8.74 2.12
C PRO A 47 3.08 -7.51 2.72
N ALA A 48 2.93 -7.50 4.04
CA ALA A 48 2.28 -6.44 4.79
C ALA A 48 3.14 -5.19 4.90
N VAL A 49 2.55 -4.04 4.59
CA VAL A 49 3.06 -2.71 4.94
C VAL A 49 2.25 -2.18 6.10
N ALA A 50 2.88 -1.96 7.23
CA ALA A 50 2.21 -1.53 8.46
C ALA A 50 3.20 -0.87 9.42
N VAL A 51 2.68 -0.18 10.43
CA VAL A 51 3.45 0.18 11.61
C VAL A 51 3.24 -0.87 12.71
N PRO A 52 4.18 -1.04 13.64
CA PRO A 52 3.99 -1.90 14.80
C PRO A 52 2.71 -1.53 15.55
N TRP A 53 1.86 -2.54 15.82
CA TRP A 53 0.58 -2.37 16.52
C TRP A 53 -0.41 -1.42 15.80
N GLY A 54 -0.29 -1.34 14.46
CA GLY A 54 -1.25 -0.64 13.63
C GLY A 54 -2.61 -1.33 13.63
N VAL A 55 -3.67 -0.57 13.32
CA VAL A 55 -5.03 -1.10 13.20
C VAL A 55 -5.23 -1.75 11.82
N ASN A 56 -4.45 -1.32 10.84
CA ASN A 56 -4.55 -1.80 9.47
C ASN A 56 -3.19 -2.23 8.91
N PHE A 57 -3.24 -3.16 7.96
CA PHE A 57 -2.14 -3.56 7.10
C PHE A 57 -2.51 -3.26 5.66
N TRP A 58 -1.52 -2.86 4.85
CA TRP A 58 -1.69 -2.68 3.42
C TRP A 58 -0.85 -3.70 2.66
N THR A 59 -1.41 -4.27 1.61
CA THR A 59 -0.72 -5.30 0.83
C THR A 59 -1.16 -5.27 -0.63
N PRO A 60 -0.28 -5.58 -1.60
CA PRO A 60 -0.73 -5.91 -2.94
C PRO A 60 -1.68 -7.12 -2.88
N GLN A 61 -2.68 -7.12 -3.72
CA GLN A 61 -3.63 -8.21 -3.85
C GLN A 61 -3.44 -8.87 -5.22
N THR A 62 -3.02 -10.13 -5.23
CA THR A 62 -2.96 -10.95 -6.44
C THR A 62 -4.18 -11.88 -6.55
N GLY A 63 -4.71 -12.31 -5.40
CA GLY A 63 -5.89 -13.17 -5.31
C GLY A 63 -7.22 -12.48 -5.61
N GLU A 64 -8.29 -13.25 -5.67
CA GLU A 64 -9.66 -12.76 -5.89
C GLU A 64 -10.23 -12.06 -4.65
N ASN A 65 -11.23 -11.17 -4.85
CA ASN A 65 -11.85 -10.40 -3.77
C ASN A 65 -12.46 -11.23 -2.64
N ARG A 66 -12.92 -12.44 -2.93
CA ARG A 66 -13.52 -13.37 -1.95
C ARG A 66 -12.55 -14.42 -1.42
N SER A 67 -11.32 -14.42 -1.91
CA SER A 67 -10.29 -15.33 -1.43
C SER A 67 -9.71 -14.82 -0.12
N GLY A 68 -9.51 -15.72 0.85
CA GLY A 68 -8.69 -15.46 2.02
C GLY A 68 -7.21 -15.28 1.66
N TRP A 69 -6.79 -15.90 0.56
CA TRP A 69 -5.42 -15.81 0.04
C TRP A 69 -5.23 -14.51 -0.72
N ILE A 70 -4.68 -13.51 -0.03
CA ILE A 70 -4.58 -12.15 -0.55
C ILE A 70 -3.47 -12.05 -1.60
N TYR A 71 -2.35 -12.72 -1.36
CA TYR A 71 -1.15 -12.66 -2.18
C TYR A 71 -0.52 -14.05 -2.32
N ALA A 72 -0.08 -14.39 -3.52
CA ALA A 72 0.78 -15.53 -3.78
C ALA A 72 1.97 -15.08 -4.64
N TYR A 73 3.18 -15.43 -4.24
CA TYR A 73 4.41 -15.03 -4.95
C TYR A 73 4.47 -15.57 -6.40
N THR A 74 3.79 -16.67 -6.67
CA THR A 74 3.73 -17.26 -8.02
C THR A 74 2.78 -16.54 -8.97
N ASP A 75 1.99 -15.58 -8.47
CA ASP A 75 1.09 -14.79 -9.29
C ASP A 75 1.85 -13.65 -10.00
N GLU A 76 1.46 -13.35 -11.23
CA GLU A 76 2.08 -12.31 -12.08
C GLU A 76 1.21 -11.07 -12.26
N GLU A 77 0.07 -10.97 -11.56
CA GLU A 77 -0.88 -9.87 -11.70
C GLU A 77 -1.33 -9.34 -10.33
N ILE A 78 -1.26 -8.02 -10.16
CA ILE A 78 -1.85 -7.33 -9.01
C ILE A 78 -3.20 -6.74 -9.44
N ARG A 79 -4.23 -6.96 -8.61
CA ARG A 79 -5.62 -6.55 -8.82
C ARG A 79 -6.02 -5.34 -7.98
N GLY A 80 -5.20 -4.97 -7.01
CA GLY A 80 -5.38 -3.83 -6.11
C GLY A 80 -4.36 -3.79 -5.00
N PHE A 81 -4.42 -2.70 -4.23
CA PHE A 81 -3.75 -2.57 -2.94
C PHE A 81 -4.85 -2.62 -1.88
N ARG A 82 -4.82 -3.65 -1.07
CA ARG A 82 -5.88 -3.99 -0.12
C ARG A 82 -5.54 -3.47 1.27
N GLN A 83 -6.50 -2.79 1.92
CA GLN A 83 -6.47 -2.64 3.36
C GLN A 83 -7.02 -3.91 4.01
N THR A 84 -6.27 -4.48 4.94
CA THR A 84 -6.64 -5.70 5.68
C THR A 84 -6.41 -5.47 7.17
N HIS A 85 -7.12 -6.25 8.01
CA HIS A 85 -7.05 -6.14 9.47
C HIS A 85 -6.71 -7.49 10.12
N GLN A 86 -6.54 -8.52 9.30
CA GLN A 86 -6.15 -9.86 9.73
C GLN A 86 -4.67 -10.12 9.45
N PRO A 87 -3.87 -10.44 10.47
CA PRO A 87 -2.48 -10.85 10.27
C PRO A 87 -2.37 -12.21 9.54
N SER A 88 -3.39 -13.07 9.68
CA SER A 88 -3.50 -14.35 8.98
C SER A 88 -4.71 -14.35 8.03
N PRO A 89 -4.55 -14.68 6.75
CA PRO A 89 -5.65 -14.71 5.80
C PRO A 89 -6.58 -15.94 5.93
N TRP A 90 -6.28 -16.88 6.80
CA TRP A 90 -6.98 -18.16 6.92
C TRP A 90 -8.50 -18.05 7.08
N ILE A 91 -8.96 -17.14 7.90
CA ILE A 91 -10.39 -16.95 8.19
C ILE A 91 -11.02 -15.77 7.44
N ASN A 92 -10.36 -15.26 6.40
CA ASN A 92 -10.72 -14.02 5.71
C ASN A 92 -10.59 -12.77 6.60
N ASP A 93 -11.20 -11.66 6.19
CA ASP A 93 -10.94 -10.34 6.75
C ASP A 93 -12.23 -9.63 7.17
N TYR A 94 -12.05 -8.50 7.83
CA TYR A 94 -13.08 -7.64 8.36
C TYR A 94 -12.90 -6.20 7.86
N GLY A 95 -13.95 -5.63 7.27
CA GLY A 95 -13.92 -4.24 6.84
C GLY A 95 -12.93 -3.94 5.71
N THR A 96 -12.65 -4.94 4.87
CA THR A 96 -11.71 -4.85 3.75
C THR A 96 -12.24 -4.00 2.62
N PHE A 97 -11.37 -3.17 2.05
CA PHE A 97 -11.54 -2.52 0.75
C PHE A 97 -10.19 -2.48 0.02
N SER A 98 -10.22 -2.23 -1.27
CA SER A 98 -9.00 -2.08 -2.06
C SER A 98 -9.04 -0.88 -2.99
N VAL A 99 -7.85 -0.45 -3.41
CA VAL A 99 -7.67 0.62 -4.39
C VAL A 99 -6.74 0.15 -5.50
N MET A 100 -6.93 0.66 -6.72
CA MET A 100 -6.08 0.28 -7.85
C MET A 100 -5.93 1.44 -8.84
N PRO A 101 -4.70 1.88 -9.17
CA PRO A 101 -4.47 2.74 -10.32
C PRO A 101 -4.57 1.95 -11.63
N VAL A 102 -5.19 2.53 -12.64
CA VAL A 102 -5.36 1.93 -13.97
C VAL A 102 -4.89 2.93 -15.02
N SER A 103 -3.93 2.53 -15.85
CA SER A 103 -3.48 3.30 -17.02
C SER A 103 -4.01 2.66 -18.31
N GLY A 104 -4.60 3.48 -19.19
CA GLY A 104 -5.18 3.02 -20.45
C GLY A 104 -6.69 3.08 -20.46
N ASP A 105 -7.36 2.02 -20.88
CA ASP A 105 -8.81 1.94 -20.88
C ASP A 105 -9.36 1.78 -19.46
N LEU A 106 -10.56 2.32 -19.23
CA LEU A 106 -11.24 2.17 -17.94
C LEU A 106 -11.60 0.70 -17.69
N LYS A 107 -11.07 0.15 -16.63
CA LYS A 107 -11.34 -1.22 -16.16
C LYS A 107 -11.68 -1.17 -14.67
N VAL A 108 -12.93 -1.40 -14.32
CA VAL A 108 -13.43 -1.28 -12.95
C VAL A 108 -13.43 -2.62 -12.21
N SER A 109 -13.85 -3.69 -12.90
CA SER A 109 -13.89 -5.04 -12.32
C SER A 109 -12.50 -5.49 -11.86
N TYR A 110 -12.42 -6.15 -10.70
CA TYR A 110 -11.14 -6.62 -10.15
C TYR A 110 -10.41 -7.62 -11.06
N LYS A 111 -11.13 -8.32 -11.94
CA LYS A 111 -10.55 -9.23 -12.94
C LYS A 111 -9.92 -8.45 -14.09
N ASP A 112 -10.66 -7.46 -14.61
CA ASP A 112 -10.25 -6.74 -15.81
C ASP A 112 -9.16 -5.69 -15.53
N ARG A 113 -9.15 -5.11 -14.31
CA ARG A 113 -8.16 -4.12 -13.89
C ARG A 113 -6.82 -4.71 -13.46
N ALA A 114 -6.70 -6.03 -13.41
CA ALA A 114 -5.46 -6.71 -13.05
C ALA A 114 -4.32 -6.24 -13.96
N ALA A 115 -3.18 -5.90 -13.35
CA ALA A 115 -2.00 -5.41 -14.05
C ALA A 115 -0.82 -6.34 -13.81
N ARG A 116 -0.15 -6.74 -14.91
CA ARG A 116 1.03 -7.62 -14.84
C ARG A 116 2.22 -6.89 -14.23
N PHE A 117 3.01 -7.63 -13.47
CA PHE A 117 4.24 -7.16 -12.87
C PHE A 117 5.30 -8.27 -12.81
N SER A 118 6.52 -7.89 -12.46
CA SER A 118 7.60 -8.82 -12.17
C SER A 118 8.17 -8.50 -10.80
N HIS A 119 8.51 -9.52 -10.01
CA HIS A 119 9.18 -9.36 -8.71
C HIS A 119 10.54 -8.63 -8.82
N LYS A 120 11.15 -8.58 -10.02
CA LYS A 120 12.34 -7.74 -10.27
C LYS A 120 12.06 -6.24 -10.15
N ASN A 121 10.79 -5.86 -10.32
CA ASN A 121 10.29 -4.48 -10.25
C ASN A 121 9.45 -4.24 -8.99
N GLU A 122 9.52 -5.15 -8.01
CA GLU A 122 8.83 -5.08 -6.74
C GLU A 122 9.82 -4.83 -5.60
N ILE A 123 9.45 -3.95 -4.68
CA ILE A 123 10.13 -3.75 -3.40
C ILE A 123 9.09 -3.93 -2.31
N ALA A 124 9.27 -4.96 -1.50
CA ALA A 124 8.41 -5.25 -0.35
C ALA A 124 9.21 -5.10 0.95
N ARG A 125 8.74 -4.22 1.84
CA ARG A 125 9.31 -3.93 3.15
C ARG A 125 8.18 -3.71 4.14
N PRO A 126 8.35 -3.90 5.43
CA PRO A 126 7.28 -3.66 6.40
C PRO A 126 6.88 -2.19 6.51
N ASP A 127 7.78 -1.27 6.15
CA ASP A 127 7.59 0.19 6.17
C ASP A 127 7.23 0.79 4.80
N TYR A 128 7.37 0.01 3.70
CA TYR A 128 7.23 0.53 2.34
C TYR A 128 7.00 -0.57 1.31
N TYR A 129 6.14 -0.28 0.33
CA TYR A 129 5.96 -1.10 -0.85
C TYR A 129 6.08 -0.25 -2.12
N LYS A 130 6.68 -0.84 -3.14
CA LYS A 130 6.74 -0.25 -4.49
C LYS A 130 6.65 -1.34 -5.53
N VAL A 131 5.92 -1.06 -6.60
CA VAL A 131 5.88 -1.91 -7.79
C VAL A 131 5.82 -1.05 -9.04
N GLN A 132 6.54 -1.47 -10.08
CA GLN A 132 6.36 -0.99 -11.44
C GLN A 132 5.69 -2.08 -12.26
N PHE A 133 4.51 -1.76 -12.79
CA PHE A 133 3.76 -2.64 -13.67
C PHE A 133 4.35 -2.68 -15.09
N ASP A 134 4.09 -3.75 -15.83
CA ASP A 134 4.56 -3.91 -17.22
C ASP A 134 4.03 -2.81 -18.14
N ASN A 135 2.89 -2.21 -17.84
CA ASN A 135 2.35 -1.06 -18.55
C ASN A 135 3.06 0.27 -18.25
N GLY A 136 4.07 0.28 -17.37
CA GLY A 136 4.85 1.44 -17.00
C GLY A 136 4.35 2.24 -15.79
N THR A 137 3.13 1.94 -15.29
CA THR A 137 2.61 2.59 -14.07
C THR A 137 3.44 2.19 -12.86
N VAL A 138 3.80 3.16 -12.01
CA VAL A 138 4.50 2.91 -10.76
C VAL A 138 3.59 3.27 -9.60
N THR A 139 3.52 2.40 -8.59
CA THR A 139 2.81 2.65 -7.33
C THR A 139 3.76 2.48 -6.16
N GLU A 140 3.77 3.46 -5.27
CA GLU A 140 4.50 3.46 -4.00
C GLU A 140 3.51 3.59 -2.86
N LEU A 141 3.77 2.95 -1.72
CA LEU A 141 2.85 2.90 -0.59
C LEU A 141 3.62 2.86 0.72
N SER A 142 3.18 3.66 1.70
CA SER A 142 3.57 3.52 3.11
C SER A 142 2.35 3.70 4.01
N ALA A 143 2.32 2.96 5.12
CA ALA A 143 1.19 2.94 6.04
C ALA A 143 1.46 3.75 7.31
N SER A 144 0.37 4.27 7.87
CA SER A 144 0.29 4.78 9.23
C SER A 144 -0.51 3.82 10.12
N ARG A 145 -0.81 4.22 11.34
CA ARG A 145 -1.57 3.39 12.28
C ARG A 145 -2.97 3.04 11.81
N THR A 146 -3.66 3.98 11.16
CA THR A 146 -5.06 3.84 10.72
C THR A 146 -5.26 4.18 9.24
N GLY A 147 -4.20 4.42 8.49
CA GLY A 147 -4.27 4.84 7.10
C GLY A 147 -3.02 4.54 6.31
N ALA A 148 -2.90 5.18 5.15
CA ALA A 148 -1.75 5.09 4.26
C ALA A 148 -1.66 6.31 3.34
N VAL A 149 -0.48 6.46 2.72
CA VAL A 149 -0.28 7.36 1.59
C VAL A 149 0.24 6.54 0.42
N LEU A 150 -0.36 6.77 -0.76
CA LEU A 150 0.06 6.16 -2.02
C LEU A 150 0.50 7.27 -2.98
N ASP A 151 1.58 7.02 -3.71
CA ASP A 151 2.02 7.84 -4.83
C ASP A 151 1.97 7.02 -6.12
N ILE A 152 1.30 7.54 -7.14
CA ILE A 152 1.10 6.88 -8.42
C ILE A 152 1.71 7.73 -9.54
N ALA A 153 2.70 7.18 -10.26
CA ALA A 153 3.15 7.70 -11.52
C ALA A 153 2.46 6.92 -12.64
N PHE A 154 1.54 7.57 -13.35
CA PHE A 154 0.82 6.97 -14.46
C PHE A 154 1.69 6.88 -15.72
N THR A 155 1.33 5.96 -16.61
CA THR A 155 1.97 5.84 -17.92
C THR A 155 1.61 7.06 -18.78
N PRO A 156 2.61 7.79 -19.33
CA PRO A 156 2.37 8.97 -20.14
C PRO A 156 1.48 8.68 -21.35
N GLY A 157 0.60 9.64 -21.70
CA GLY A 157 -0.26 9.57 -22.89
C GLY A 157 -1.37 8.51 -22.82
N LYS A 158 -1.63 7.92 -21.68
CA LYS A 158 -2.71 6.94 -21.42
C LYS A 158 -3.79 7.53 -20.54
N GLY A 159 -5.00 6.93 -20.56
CA GLY A 159 -6.04 7.24 -19.59
C GLY A 159 -5.53 6.96 -18.17
N GLN A 160 -5.93 7.79 -17.22
CA GLN A 160 -5.45 7.74 -15.84
C GLN A 160 -6.65 7.59 -14.92
N TYR A 161 -6.81 6.41 -14.35
CA TYR A 161 -7.95 6.11 -13.48
C TYR A 161 -7.46 5.61 -12.12
N PHE A 162 -8.27 5.86 -11.10
CA PHE A 162 -8.09 5.30 -9.78
C PHE A 162 -9.41 4.65 -9.34
N ILE A 163 -9.34 3.38 -9.00
CA ILE A 163 -10.51 2.58 -8.60
C ILE A 163 -10.51 2.44 -7.09
N VAL A 164 -11.69 2.64 -6.48
CA VAL A 164 -11.95 2.32 -5.07
C VAL A 164 -13.00 1.22 -5.04
N ASP A 165 -12.64 0.05 -4.53
CA ASP A 165 -13.49 -1.14 -4.47
C ASP A 165 -13.83 -1.43 -3.01
N ALA A 166 -15.08 -1.19 -2.63
CA ALA A 166 -15.57 -1.40 -1.26
C ALA A 166 -16.03 -2.85 -1.01
N TYR A 167 -15.74 -3.75 -1.94
CA TYR A 167 -16.06 -5.18 -1.92
C TYR A 167 -17.58 -5.45 -1.89
N HIS A 168 -17.97 -6.51 -1.19
CA HIS A 168 -19.34 -7.01 -1.05
C HIS A 168 -19.70 -7.15 0.44
N GLY A 169 -20.98 -7.44 0.71
CA GLY A 169 -21.50 -7.59 2.08
C GLY A 169 -22.18 -6.33 2.61
N GLY A 170 -22.49 -5.39 1.73
CA GLY A 170 -23.06 -4.09 2.04
C GLY A 170 -22.01 -3.00 2.15
N CYS A 171 -22.05 -2.05 1.23
CA CYS A 171 -21.08 -0.97 1.18
C CYS A 171 -21.68 0.30 0.56
N ARG A 172 -21.03 1.42 0.81
CA ARG A 172 -21.36 2.72 0.25
C ARG A 172 -20.12 3.46 -0.15
N LEU A 173 -20.18 4.14 -1.30
CA LEU A 173 -19.18 5.10 -1.76
C LEU A 173 -19.86 6.43 -2.13
N ALA A 174 -19.23 7.53 -1.77
CA ALA A 174 -19.64 8.88 -2.17
C ALA A 174 -18.41 9.68 -2.62
N ILE A 175 -18.51 10.30 -3.81
CA ILE A 175 -17.45 11.09 -4.43
C ILE A 175 -17.80 12.56 -4.29
N ASP A 176 -16.91 13.35 -3.70
CA ASP A 176 -16.95 14.82 -3.69
C ASP A 176 -15.85 15.33 -4.65
N LYS A 177 -16.25 15.57 -5.90
CA LYS A 177 -15.33 16.01 -6.95
C LYS A 177 -14.69 17.38 -6.63
N GLN A 178 -15.42 18.30 -6.01
CA GLN A 178 -14.93 19.63 -5.69
C GLN A 178 -13.87 19.58 -4.59
N LYS A 179 -14.08 18.75 -3.58
CA LYS A 179 -13.12 18.54 -2.50
C LYS A 179 -12.05 17.51 -2.83
N ARG A 180 -12.14 16.87 -3.99
CA ARG A 180 -11.23 15.79 -4.41
C ARG A 180 -11.20 14.65 -3.40
N ARG A 181 -12.38 14.16 -2.97
CA ARG A 181 -12.55 13.19 -1.90
C ARG A 181 -13.46 12.04 -2.28
N VAL A 182 -13.18 10.90 -1.69
CA VAL A 182 -14.11 9.77 -1.63
C VAL A 182 -14.31 9.43 -0.17
N THR A 183 -15.55 9.22 0.24
CA THR A 183 -15.89 8.64 1.53
C THR A 183 -16.72 7.38 1.32
N GLY A 184 -16.62 6.46 2.25
CA GLY A 184 -17.40 5.24 2.15
C GLY A 184 -17.33 4.39 3.40
N TYR A 185 -18.06 3.30 3.34
CA TYR A 185 -17.92 2.22 4.30
C TYR A 185 -18.06 0.86 3.60
N THR A 186 -17.53 -0.15 4.25
CA THR A 186 -17.73 -1.54 3.91
C THR A 186 -18.13 -2.33 5.16
N LYS A 187 -19.10 -3.23 5.00
CA LYS A 187 -19.53 -4.19 6.04
C LYS A 187 -18.98 -5.59 5.77
N ASN A 188 -18.03 -5.69 4.84
CA ASN A 188 -17.37 -6.96 4.53
C ASN A 188 -16.83 -7.60 5.81
N ASN A 189 -17.19 -8.85 6.07
CA ASN A 189 -16.75 -9.61 7.23
C ASN A 189 -16.93 -11.11 7.00
N CYS A 190 -16.29 -11.92 7.82
CA CYS A 190 -16.39 -13.38 7.79
C CYS A 190 -17.28 -13.96 8.92
N GLY A 191 -18.15 -13.14 9.50
CA GLY A 191 -19.11 -13.53 10.53
C GLY A 191 -18.69 -13.13 11.95
N GLY A 192 -19.60 -13.29 12.90
CA GLY A 192 -19.35 -13.01 14.32
C GLY A 192 -19.28 -11.53 14.70
N VAL A 193 -19.64 -10.62 13.80
CA VAL A 193 -19.65 -9.18 14.06
C VAL A 193 -21.03 -8.67 14.50
N PRO A 194 -21.12 -7.56 15.25
CA PRO A 194 -22.39 -6.93 15.58
C PRO A 194 -23.07 -6.37 14.32
N SER A 195 -24.40 -6.20 14.36
CA SER A 195 -25.22 -5.78 13.22
C SER A 195 -24.87 -4.38 12.66
N ASN A 196 -24.29 -3.53 13.48
CA ASN A 196 -23.82 -2.18 13.11
C ASN A 196 -22.35 -2.14 12.69
N PHE A 197 -21.70 -3.29 12.51
CA PHE A 197 -20.30 -3.35 12.06
C PHE A 197 -20.14 -2.68 10.70
N ALA A 198 -19.15 -1.79 10.62
CA ALA A 198 -18.64 -1.23 9.36
C ALA A 198 -17.23 -0.69 9.56
N ASN A 199 -16.40 -0.77 8.52
CA ASN A 199 -15.18 0.01 8.40
C ASN A 199 -15.47 1.23 7.53
N TYR A 200 -15.39 2.42 8.10
CA TYR A 200 -15.54 3.70 7.42
C TYR A 200 -14.17 4.15 6.93
N PHE A 201 -14.09 4.65 5.69
CA PHE A 201 -12.84 5.12 5.13
C PHE A 201 -13.04 6.41 4.33
N VAL A 202 -11.98 7.20 4.28
CA VAL A 202 -11.93 8.49 3.62
C VAL A 202 -10.64 8.59 2.80
N LEU A 203 -10.76 9.11 1.57
CA LEU A 203 -9.64 9.33 0.66
C LEU A 203 -9.62 10.78 0.20
N GLU A 204 -8.42 11.36 0.06
CA GLU A 204 -8.20 12.67 -0.56
C GLU A 204 -7.11 12.57 -1.62
N PHE A 205 -7.34 13.22 -2.76
CA PHE A 205 -6.47 13.17 -3.93
C PHE A 205 -5.75 14.51 -4.13
N SER A 206 -4.47 14.47 -4.52
CA SER A 206 -3.66 15.69 -4.78
C SER A 206 -4.14 16.46 -6.01
N HIS A 207 -4.71 15.77 -6.99
CA HIS A 207 -5.15 16.36 -8.26
C HIS A 207 -6.66 16.45 -8.38
N PRO A 208 -7.20 17.36 -9.20
CA PRO A 208 -8.62 17.45 -9.49
C PRO A 208 -9.14 16.17 -10.15
N ILE A 209 -10.32 15.73 -9.74
CA ILE A 209 -11.03 14.63 -10.40
C ILE A 209 -11.61 15.19 -11.71
N LYS A 210 -11.21 14.62 -12.86
CA LYS A 210 -11.67 15.02 -14.19
C LYS A 210 -13.07 14.48 -14.48
N ASP A 211 -13.24 13.16 -14.27
CA ASP A 211 -14.49 12.44 -14.44
C ASP A 211 -14.61 11.33 -13.40
N GLN A 212 -15.81 10.83 -13.16
CA GLN A 212 -16.08 9.80 -12.18
C GLN A 212 -17.32 8.99 -12.52
N GLY A 213 -17.48 7.85 -11.86
CA GLY A 213 -18.71 7.07 -11.85
C GLY A 213 -18.67 5.98 -10.81
N ILE A 214 -19.80 5.32 -10.69
CA ILE A 214 -20.04 4.24 -9.72
C ILE A 214 -20.44 2.99 -10.48
N GLN A 215 -19.85 1.87 -10.13
CA GLN A 215 -20.33 0.55 -10.50
C GLN A 215 -21.09 -0.04 -9.31
N ILE A 216 -22.33 -0.51 -9.57
CA ILE A 216 -23.15 -1.21 -8.59
C ILE A 216 -23.34 -2.64 -9.13
N ASN A 217 -22.86 -3.62 -8.38
CA ASN A 217 -22.70 -4.98 -8.86
C ASN A 217 -21.89 -5.00 -10.18
N ASP A 218 -22.53 -5.34 -11.31
CA ASP A 218 -21.87 -5.37 -12.62
C ASP A 218 -22.28 -4.20 -13.52
N ASP A 219 -23.21 -3.35 -13.09
CA ASP A 219 -23.70 -2.20 -13.85
C ASP A 219 -22.89 -0.95 -13.58
N LEU A 220 -22.35 -0.34 -14.64
CA LEU A 220 -21.58 0.90 -14.59
C LEU A 220 -22.47 2.12 -14.82
N PHE A 221 -22.37 3.12 -13.95
CA PHE A 221 -23.11 4.38 -14.01
C PHE A 221 -22.14 5.56 -14.11
N PRO A 222 -21.74 5.98 -15.31
CA PRO A 222 -20.89 7.15 -15.50
C PRO A 222 -21.56 8.42 -14.97
N GLY A 223 -20.78 9.32 -14.38
CA GLY A 223 -21.26 10.57 -13.80
C GLY A 223 -21.93 10.42 -12.43
N LYS A 224 -22.28 9.21 -12.00
CA LYS A 224 -22.86 8.97 -10.68
C LYS A 224 -21.79 9.15 -9.60
N PHE A 225 -22.14 9.79 -8.49
CA PHE A 225 -21.20 10.10 -7.41
C PHE A 225 -21.58 9.48 -6.06
N VAL A 226 -22.67 8.75 -5.98
CA VAL A 226 -23.06 8.00 -4.75
C VAL A 226 -23.61 6.64 -5.16
N GLY A 227 -23.14 5.60 -4.52
CA GLY A 227 -23.68 4.24 -4.62
C GLY A 227 -23.72 3.59 -3.25
N GLU A 228 -24.79 2.86 -2.98
CA GLU A 228 -24.97 2.05 -1.78
C GLU A 228 -25.68 0.76 -2.18
N HIS A 229 -25.02 -0.37 -1.98
CA HIS A 229 -25.53 -1.70 -2.37
C HIS A 229 -24.67 -2.80 -1.72
N ASP A 230 -24.96 -4.05 -2.07
CA ASP A 230 -24.13 -5.20 -1.68
C ASP A 230 -22.67 -5.05 -2.15
N ARG A 231 -22.48 -4.62 -3.41
CA ARG A 231 -21.16 -4.37 -3.99
C ARG A 231 -21.13 -3.03 -4.72
N VAL A 232 -20.19 -2.18 -4.35
CA VAL A 232 -19.98 -0.87 -4.99
C VAL A 232 -18.50 -0.64 -5.25
N CYS A 233 -18.18 -0.22 -6.48
CA CYS A 233 -16.88 0.32 -6.87
C CYS A 233 -17.05 1.75 -7.37
N ALA A 234 -16.06 2.60 -7.14
CA ALA A 234 -15.95 3.92 -7.76
C ALA A 234 -14.76 3.95 -8.72
N TYR A 235 -14.92 4.61 -9.86
CA TYR A 235 -13.79 5.04 -10.67
C TYR A 235 -13.69 6.56 -10.66
N LEU A 236 -12.45 7.03 -10.65
CA LEU A 236 -12.10 8.44 -10.76
C LEU A 236 -11.06 8.59 -11.86
N GLN A 237 -11.30 9.53 -12.78
CA GLN A 237 -10.37 9.87 -13.85
C GLN A 237 -9.57 11.11 -13.47
N PHE A 238 -8.31 11.11 -13.82
CA PHE A 238 -7.38 12.22 -13.56
C PHE A 238 -6.70 12.69 -14.85
N ASP A 239 -6.03 13.83 -14.75
CA ASP A 239 -5.17 14.43 -15.76
C ASP A 239 -3.90 14.90 -15.03
N VAL A 240 -3.09 13.93 -14.61
CA VAL A 240 -1.83 14.18 -13.90
C VAL A 240 -0.77 14.52 -14.94
N PRO A 241 -0.10 15.67 -14.85
CA PRO A 241 0.96 16.03 -15.78
C PRO A 241 2.10 15.01 -15.80
N GLU A 242 2.77 14.87 -16.94
CA GLU A 242 3.93 14.00 -17.07
C GLU A 242 5.03 14.44 -16.08
N GLY A 243 5.61 13.47 -15.39
CA GLY A 243 6.61 13.70 -14.35
C GLY A 243 6.05 14.01 -12.96
N GLU A 244 4.74 14.24 -12.84
CA GLU A 244 4.07 14.36 -11.55
C GLU A 244 3.47 13.03 -11.09
N LYS A 245 3.12 12.95 -9.81
CA LYS A 245 2.46 11.78 -9.21
C LYS A 245 1.09 12.16 -8.65
N LEU A 246 0.12 11.29 -8.83
CA LEU A 246 -1.11 11.35 -8.04
C LEU A 246 -0.81 10.84 -6.64
N THR A 247 -0.89 11.73 -5.65
CA THR A 247 -0.84 11.32 -4.24
C THR A 247 -2.25 11.08 -3.73
N VAL A 248 -2.47 9.91 -3.15
CA VAL A 248 -3.71 9.50 -2.49
C VAL A 248 -3.45 9.29 -1.02
N ARG A 249 -4.17 10.00 -0.17
CA ARG A 249 -4.14 9.80 1.28
C ARG A 249 -5.40 9.12 1.73
N VAL A 250 -5.29 8.12 2.57
CA VAL A 250 -6.42 7.33 3.04
C VAL A 250 -6.33 7.10 4.54
N ALA A 251 -7.46 7.16 5.22
CA ALA A 251 -7.57 6.73 6.61
C ALA A 251 -8.92 6.04 6.84
N SER A 252 -8.98 5.22 7.88
CA SER A 252 -10.18 4.44 8.20
C SER A 252 -10.48 4.41 9.70
N SER A 253 -11.69 3.94 10.02
CA SER A 253 -12.14 3.76 11.39
C SER A 253 -13.32 2.79 11.46
N PHE A 254 -13.35 1.93 12.46
CA PHE A 254 -14.51 1.10 12.81
C PHE A 254 -15.55 1.85 13.67
N ILE A 255 -15.30 3.12 14.03
CA ILE A 255 -16.19 3.92 14.86
C ILE A 255 -17.20 4.72 14.02
N GLY A 256 -16.70 5.36 12.94
CA GLY A 256 -17.52 6.21 12.07
C GLY A 256 -16.70 7.06 11.12
N GLU A 257 -17.38 7.72 10.18
CA GLU A 257 -16.73 8.60 9.17
C GLU A 257 -16.01 9.79 9.83
N GLU A 258 -16.61 10.40 10.87
CA GLU A 258 -15.98 11.51 11.60
C GLU A 258 -14.65 11.08 12.25
N GLN A 259 -14.60 9.89 12.81
CA GLN A 259 -13.36 9.35 13.37
C GLN A 259 -12.35 9.02 12.27
N ALA A 260 -12.78 8.54 11.10
CA ALA A 260 -11.90 8.32 9.97
C ALA A 260 -11.27 9.64 9.50
N TRP A 261 -12.03 10.76 9.45
CA TRP A 261 -11.50 12.09 9.16
C TRP A 261 -10.54 12.59 10.24
N LEU A 262 -10.83 12.33 11.52
CA LEU A 262 -9.94 12.69 12.61
C LEU A 262 -8.60 11.94 12.53
N ASN A 263 -8.64 10.64 12.18
CA ASN A 263 -7.47 9.84 11.92
C ASN A 263 -6.69 10.37 10.71
N PHE A 264 -7.40 10.72 9.64
CA PHE A 264 -6.82 11.33 8.43
C PHE A 264 -6.04 12.61 8.76
N ASP A 265 -6.65 13.51 9.55
CA ASP A 265 -6.03 14.77 9.95
C ASP A 265 -4.77 14.59 10.78
N ARG A 266 -4.79 13.61 11.67
CA ARG A 266 -3.68 13.34 12.60
C ARG A 266 -2.52 12.61 11.93
N GLU A 267 -2.81 11.70 11.00
CA GLU A 267 -1.81 10.73 10.56
C GLU A 267 -1.31 10.94 9.14
N VAL A 268 -2.17 11.42 8.21
CA VAL A 268 -1.81 11.41 6.79
C VAL A 268 -2.01 12.74 6.06
N ARG A 269 -2.79 13.72 6.57
CA ARG A 269 -3.17 14.95 5.84
C ARG A 269 -1.99 15.67 5.18
N ASN A 270 -0.88 15.82 5.89
CA ASN A 270 0.30 16.56 5.44
C ASN A 270 1.52 15.65 5.24
N LYS A 271 1.30 14.34 5.05
CA LYS A 271 2.36 13.37 4.90
C LYS A 271 2.52 12.96 3.44
N THR A 272 3.76 12.64 3.09
CA THR A 272 4.14 11.96 1.86
C THR A 272 4.41 10.48 2.13
N VAL A 273 4.55 9.66 1.09
CA VAL A 273 5.02 8.27 1.22
C VAL A 273 6.37 8.22 1.93
N ALA A 274 7.28 9.15 1.61
CA ALA A 274 8.60 9.22 2.22
C ALA A 274 8.55 9.53 3.73
N ASP A 275 7.67 10.45 4.15
CA ASP A 275 7.49 10.76 5.57
C ASP A 275 7.02 9.54 6.36
N LEU A 276 5.98 8.85 5.85
CA LEU A 276 5.44 7.66 6.52
C LEU A 276 6.47 6.52 6.53
N LYS A 277 7.23 6.33 5.46
CA LYS A 277 8.32 5.35 5.40
C LYS A 277 9.33 5.58 6.51
N ILE A 278 9.80 6.81 6.68
CA ILE A 278 10.78 7.17 7.72
C ILE A 278 10.18 6.96 9.13
N GLU A 279 8.93 7.39 9.35
CA GLU A 279 8.25 7.24 10.63
C GLU A 279 8.03 5.76 10.96
N SER A 280 7.58 4.96 9.99
CA SER A 280 7.37 3.52 10.15
C SER A 280 8.68 2.78 10.41
N ALA A 281 9.73 3.05 9.62
CA ALA A 281 11.05 2.46 9.83
C ALA A 281 11.59 2.73 11.24
N LYS A 282 11.44 3.97 11.74
CA LYS A 282 11.83 4.33 13.11
C LYS A 282 11.08 3.52 14.16
N LEU A 283 9.77 3.30 13.98
CA LEU A 283 8.97 2.51 14.90
C LEU A 283 9.41 1.04 14.89
N TRP A 284 9.60 0.45 13.70
CA TRP A 284 10.09 -0.92 13.54
C TRP A 284 11.46 -1.10 14.17
N ASN A 285 12.42 -0.22 13.89
CA ASN A 285 13.76 -0.27 14.46
C ASN A 285 13.74 -0.16 16.00
N SER A 286 12.86 0.69 16.55
CA SER A 286 12.68 0.81 17.99
C SER A 286 12.10 -0.47 18.63
N MET A 287 11.23 -1.19 17.91
CA MET A 287 10.65 -2.45 18.40
C MET A 287 11.66 -3.59 18.34
N MET A 288 12.27 -3.79 17.17
CA MET A 288 13.21 -4.89 16.93
C MET A 288 14.53 -4.72 17.69
N GLY A 289 14.97 -3.48 17.89
CA GLY A 289 16.17 -3.16 18.67
C GLY A 289 16.04 -3.36 20.19
N ARG A 290 14.90 -3.82 20.70
CA ARG A 290 14.76 -4.18 22.15
C ARG A 290 15.56 -5.42 22.52
N ILE A 291 15.81 -6.29 21.57
CA ILE A 291 16.65 -7.48 21.75
C ILE A 291 17.73 -7.40 20.67
N VAL A 292 18.97 -7.33 21.08
CA VAL A 292 20.13 -7.28 20.17
C VAL A 292 20.87 -8.60 20.30
N ALA A 293 21.03 -9.30 19.17
CA ALA A 293 21.88 -10.46 19.08
C ALA A 293 23.24 -10.06 18.52
N GLU A 294 24.31 -10.51 19.13
CA GLU A 294 25.68 -10.27 18.67
C GLU A 294 26.26 -11.58 18.10
N GLY A 295 26.99 -11.47 17.00
CA GLY A 295 27.59 -12.61 16.31
C GLY A 295 26.68 -13.23 15.26
N GLY A 296 27.13 -14.34 14.68
CA GLY A 296 26.42 -14.99 13.56
C GLY A 296 26.74 -14.37 12.19
N ASN A 297 26.19 -14.99 11.14
CA ASN A 297 26.22 -14.45 9.79
C ASN A 297 24.93 -13.66 9.50
N GLU A 298 24.87 -13.02 8.33
CA GLU A 298 23.74 -12.16 7.93
C GLU A 298 22.41 -12.93 7.89
N GLU A 299 22.39 -14.17 7.37
CA GLU A 299 21.21 -15.02 7.32
C GLU A 299 20.66 -15.36 8.72
N GLN A 300 21.55 -15.60 9.68
CA GLN A 300 21.15 -15.87 11.07
C GLN A 300 20.56 -14.64 11.74
N ILE A 301 21.07 -13.44 11.44
CA ILE A 301 20.52 -12.18 11.91
C ILE A 301 19.14 -11.94 11.31
N GLU A 302 18.96 -12.18 10.00
CA GLU A 302 17.65 -12.08 9.33
C GLU A 302 16.61 -13.01 9.97
N LEU A 303 16.96 -14.29 10.17
CA LEU A 303 16.07 -15.26 10.83
C LEU A 303 15.70 -14.86 12.25
N PHE A 304 16.68 -14.36 13.01
CA PHE A 304 16.44 -13.89 14.38
C PHE A 304 15.47 -12.71 14.41
N ILE A 305 15.68 -11.71 13.55
CA ILE A 305 14.82 -10.52 13.48
C ILE A 305 13.41 -10.90 13.03
N LEU A 306 13.26 -11.78 12.04
CA LEU A 306 11.96 -12.29 11.60
C LEU A 306 11.21 -13.01 12.73
N ALA A 307 11.90 -13.83 13.52
CA ALA A 307 11.31 -14.50 14.69
C ALA A 307 10.87 -13.52 15.79
N CYS A 308 11.39 -12.30 15.82
CA CYS A 308 10.96 -11.25 16.77
C CYS A 308 9.68 -10.50 16.31
N ILE A 309 9.24 -10.68 15.07
CA ILE A 309 8.08 -9.97 14.49
C ILE A 309 6.85 -10.88 14.43
N GLY A 310 7.05 -12.18 14.21
CA GLY A 310 6.00 -13.21 14.12
C GLY A 310 5.64 -13.74 15.48
#